data_2004da11c9ccfdf530d02bdc3eba6018
#
_entry.id   2004da11c9ccfdf530d02bdc3eba6018
#
_cell.length_a   1.000
_cell.length_b   1.000
_cell.length_c   1.000
_cell.angle_alpha   90.00
_cell.angle_beta   90.00
_cell.angle_gamma   90.00
#
_symmetry.space_group_name_H-M   'P 1'
#
loop_
_entity.id
_entity.type
_entity.pdbx_description
1 polymer ?
#
loop_
_entity_poly.entity_id
_entity_poly.type
_entity_poly.pdbx_seq_one_letter_code
_entity_poly.pdbx_strand_id
1 'polypeptide(L)'
;AVTAEGAAASNAAARSASLFGVPDAPVKSAAAKGDVPAAALLDRRSEKLEVPREGPAPEDLENPDETVCREVAGTEDLEALADRLQAAEGVDEPAAVTLLWDGVPRHADLGGLDFPFTPLDVWVVQPTIELSSAKIFEAVKPWFESDAPKLFHDAKAAIHVLAAQHIAVNGQIDDAMLMDYVLEAHLSHDLVRIAARELRRRIPTRDEVSGKGAKRVGWRETPPEDAARFLAESAAALRAAGSVLKARLLADEKLLRVYEDIERPLVGVLARMESAGITVDASLLAQESKELGVEVERLVEEAHAAAGHPFNLSSPKQ
;
A
#
# COMPACT_ATOMS: atom_id res chain seq x y z
N ALA A 1 7.13 23.38 -48.11
CA ALA A 1 7.64 22.09 -47.67
C ALA A 1 7.77 22.14 -46.13
N VAL A 2 6.73 21.66 -45.42
CA VAL A 2 6.74 21.46 -43.97
C VAL A 2 6.73 19.95 -43.76
N THR A 3 7.77 19.46 -43.15
CA THR A 3 8.16 18.07 -43.03
C THR A 3 7.33 17.29 -42.01
N ALA A 4 7.14 16.03 -42.33
CA ALA A 4 6.24 15.05 -41.69
C ALA A 4 6.72 14.51 -40.34
N GLU A 5 7.43 15.25 -39.49
CA GLU A 5 7.91 14.78 -38.17
C GLU A 5 7.04 15.20 -36.99
N GLY A 6 6.02 16.03 -37.18
CA GLY A 6 5.14 16.50 -36.11
C GLY A 6 3.96 15.55 -35.76
N ALA A 7 3.70 14.51 -36.57
CA ALA A 7 2.50 13.67 -36.41
C ALA A 7 2.71 12.37 -35.58
N ALA A 8 3.96 11.99 -35.30
CA ALA A 8 4.27 10.76 -34.60
C ALA A 8 4.22 10.89 -33.06
N ALA A 9 4.43 12.08 -32.52
CA ALA A 9 4.42 12.32 -31.05
C ALA A 9 2.99 12.43 -30.46
N SER A 10 2.01 12.81 -31.27
CA SER A 10 0.61 12.97 -30.85
C SER A 10 -0.14 11.63 -30.67
N ASN A 11 0.29 10.57 -31.37
CA ASN A 11 -0.38 9.26 -31.33
C ASN A 11 0.13 8.31 -30.22
N ALA A 12 1.23 8.62 -29.57
CA ALA A 12 1.72 7.82 -28.44
C ALA A 12 1.00 8.16 -27.11
N ALA A 13 0.58 9.42 -26.95
CA ALA A 13 -0.16 9.87 -25.76
C ALA A 13 -1.62 9.37 -25.74
N ALA A 14 -2.22 9.13 -26.92
CA ALA A 14 -3.61 8.68 -27.01
C ALA A 14 -3.81 7.15 -26.78
N ARG A 15 -2.72 6.36 -26.76
CA ARG A 15 -2.79 4.90 -26.56
C ARG A 15 -2.62 4.45 -25.13
N SER A 16 -2.19 5.33 -24.21
CA SER A 16 -2.03 4.98 -22.78
C SER A 16 -3.32 5.16 -21.97
N ALA A 17 -4.33 5.84 -22.50
CA ALA A 17 -5.58 6.13 -21.80
C ALA A 17 -6.59 4.96 -21.75
N SER A 18 -6.33 3.85 -22.46
CA SER A 18 -7.28 2.74 -22.56
C SER A 18 -6.94 1.52 -21.66
N LEU A 19 -5.89 1.59 -20.83
CA LEU A 19 -5.49 0.48 -19.97
C LEU A 19 -6.27 0.43 -18.63
N PHE A 20 -7.00 1.48 -18.31
CA PHE A 20 -7.84 1.53 -17.11
C PHE A 20 -9.23 2.01 -17.53
N GLY A 21 -10.11 1.07 -17.82
CA GLY A 21 -11.49 1.32 -18.26
C GLY A 21 -12.36 1.89 -17.14
N VAL A 22 -12.14 3.15 -16.76
CA VAL A 22 -13.07 3.91 -15.95
C VAL A 22 -13.65 5.01 -16.83
N PRO A 23 -14.99 5.07 -17.07
CA PRO A 23 -15.59 6.14 -17.86
C PRO A 23 -15.40 7.50 -17.19
N ASP A 24 -14.99 8.50 -17.99
CA ASP A 24 -14.94 9.90 -17.59
C ASP A 24 -16.36 10.39 -17.23
N ALA A 25 -16.71 10.32 -15.96
CA ALA A 25 -17.88 11.03 -15.44
C ALA A 25 -17.45 12.46 -15.08
N PRO A 26 -18.14 13.51 -15.57
CA PRO A 26 -17.79 14.88 -15.24
C PRO A 26 -18.03 15.14 -13.75
N VAL A 27 -16.97 15.48 -13.03
CA VAL A 27 -17.05 15.98 -11.64
C VAL A 27 -17.80 17.31 -11.68
N LYS A 28 -19.04 17.32 -11.24
CA LYS A 28 -19.78 18.57 -10.98
C LYS A 28 -19.21 19.22 -9.74
N SER A 29 -18.48 20.32 -9.92
CA SER A 29 -18.05 21.17 -8.81
C SER A 29 -19.29 21.79 -8.15
N ALA A 30 -19.64 21.31 -6.96
CA ALA A 30 -20.57 22.00 -6.09
C ALA A 30 -19.83 23.13 -5.38
N ALA A 31 -20.00 24.36 -5.87
CA ALA A 31 -19.54 25.55 -5.18
C ALA A 31 -20.39 25.74 -3.91
N ALA A 32 -19.87 25.35 -2.75
CA ALA A 32 -20.46 25.67 -1.46
C ALA A 32 -20.19 27.14 -1.14
N LYS A 33 -21.24 27.96 -1.19
CA LYS A 33 -21.26 29.31 -0.60
C LYS A 33 -21.41 29.17 0.91
N GLY A 34 -20.40 29.62 1.64
CA GLY A 34 -20.47 29.77 3.09
C GLY A 34 -19.10 30.10 3.67
N ASP A 35 -18.74 31.41 3.66
CA ASP A 35 -17.57 31.91 4.37
C ASP A 35 -17.75 31.67 5.88
N VAL A 36 -17.06 30.70 6.45
CA VAL A 36 -16.86 30.56 7.88
C VAL A 36 -15.59 31.34 8.22
N PRO A 37 -15.66 32.41 9.07
CA PRO A 37 -14.48 33.19 9.42
C PRO A 37 -13.42 32.29 10.09
N ALA A 38 -12.18 32.39 9.65
CA ALA A 38 -11.05 31.64 10.20
C ALA A 38 -10.85 31.80 11.71
N ALA A 39 -11.38 32.85 12.31
CA ALA A 39 -11.40 33.07 13.75
C ALA A 39 -12.31 32.10 14.53
N ALA A 40 -13.36 31.55 13.90
CA ALA A 40 -14.27 30.61 14.57
C ALA A 40 -13.69 29.19 14.68
N LEU A 41 -12.61 28.87 13.93
CA LEU A 41 -11.89 27.60 13.98
C LEU A 41 -10.82 27.56 15.09
N LEU A 42 -10.44 28.72 15.64
CA LEU A 42 -9.34 28.79 16.63
C LEU A 42 -9.85 28.74 18.08
N ASP A 43 -11.15 28.89 18.34
CA ASP A 43 -11.69 28.96 19.71
C ASP A 43 -12.08 27.58 20.32
N ARG A 44 -11.91 26.47 19.57
CA ARG A 44 -12.09 25.10 20.08
C ARG A 44 -10.82 24.48 20.66
N ARG A 45 -9.76 25.24 20.87
CA ARG A 45 -8.43 24.74 21.29
C ARG A 45 -8.26 24.53 22.79
N SER A 46 -9.29 24.61 23.62
CA SER A 46 -9.15 24.47 25.07
C SER A 46 -9.82 23.26 25.70
N GLU A 47 -10.56 22.44 24.95
CA GLU A 47 -10.85 21.10 25.45
C GLU A 47 -9.58 20.27 25.21
N LYS A 48 -8.93 19.83 26.29
CA LYS A 48 -7.91 18.77 26.23
C LYS A 48 -8.58 17.58 25.58
N LEU A 49 -8.39 17.43 24.26
CA LEU A 49 -8.61 16.16 23.59
C LEU A 49 -7.73 15.17 24.37
N GLU A 50 -8.36 14.31 25.16
CA GLU A 50 -7.68 13.11 25.65
C GLU A 50 -7.30 12.35 24.39
N VAL A 51 -6.01 12.44 24.02
CA VAL A 51 -5.48 11.63 22.93
C VAL A 51 -5.71 10.18 23.34
N PRO A 52 -6.54 9.42 22.60
CA PRO A 52 -6.75 8.02 22.91
C PRO A 52 -5.38 7.34 22.99
N ARG A 53 -5.14 6.60 24.05
CA ARG A 53 -3.87 5.87 24.21
C ARG A 53 -3.75 4.92 23.02
N GLU A 54 -2.59 4.92 22.37
CA GLU A 54 -2.23 3.80 21.50
C GLU A 54 -2.57 2.51 22.25
N GLY A 55 -3.28 1.60 21.59
CA GLY A 55 -3.64 0.32 22.19
C GLY A 55 -2.41 -0.41 22.74
N PRO A 56 -2.53 -1.65 23.22
CA PRO A 56 -1.39 -2.40 23.71
C PRO A 56 -0.32 -2.47 22.63
N ALA A 57 0.95 -2.37 23.03
CA ALA A 57 2.03 -2.59 22.10
C ALA A 57 1.97 -4.06 21.61
N PRO A 58 2.26 -4.34 20.35
CA PRO A 58 2.19 -5.72 19.82
C PRO A 58 3.03 -6.71 20.63
N GLU A 59 4.17 -6.27 21.14
CA GLU A 59 5.07 -7.05 21.98
C GLU A 59 4.50 -7.42 23.35
N ASP A 60 3.49 -6.70 23.83
CA ASP A 60 2.82 -6.96 25.11
C ASP A 60 1.67 -7.97 24.98
N LEU A 61 1.36 -8.40 23.78
CA LEU A 61 0.32 -9.40 23.50
C LEU A 61 0.92 -10.79 23.35
N GLU A 62 0.21 -11.80 23.87
CA GLU A 62 0.56 -13.18 23.60
C GLU A 62 0.39 -13.51 22.11
N ASN A 63 1.22 -14.44 21.62
CA ASN A 63 1.01 -14.98 20.28
C ASN A 63 -0.33 -15.74 20.28
N PRO A 64 -1.21 -15.49 19.31
CA PRO A 64 -2.40 -16.31 19.16
C PRO A 64 -2.02 -17.74 18.77
N ASP A 65 -2.99 -18.64 18.89
CA ASP A 65 -2.88 -19.95 18.25
C ASP A 65 -2.57 -19.77 16.76
N GLU A 66 -1.71 -20.63 16.24
CA GLU A 66 -1.22 -20.56 14.86
C GLU A 66 -2.40 -20.60 13.87
N THR A 67 -2.43 -19.63 12.95
CA THR A 67 -3.44 -19.61 11.89
C THR A 67 -3.17 -20.75 10.92
N VAL A 68 -4.10 -21.70 10.84
CA VAL A 68 -4.01 -22.79 9.88
C VAL A 68 -4.23 -22.25 8.48
N CYS A 69 -3.27 -22.50 7.58
CA CYS A 69 -3.39 -22.13 6.18
C CYS A 69 -3.27 -23.35 5.26
N ARG A 70 -3.84 -23.24 4.08
CA ARG A 70 -3.64 -24.17 2.98
C ARG A 70 -2.61 -23.60 2.01
N GLU A 71 -1.47 -24.26 1.90
CA GLU A 71 -0.47 -23.90 0.91
C GLU A 71 -0.87 -24.44 -0.47
N VAL A 72 -0.78 -23.58 -1.47
CA VAL A 72 -0.95 -23.93 -2.89
C VAL A 72 0.39 -24.46 -3.39
N ALA A 73 0.54 -25.77 -3.41
CA ALA A 73 1.82 -26.42 -3.68
C ALA A 73 2.07 -26.68 -5.16
N GLY A 74 1.03 -26.90 -5.96
CA GLY A 74 1.13 -27.27 -7.36
C GLY A 74 0.06 -26.67 -8.25
N THR A 75 0.08 -27.04 -9.53
CA THR A 75 -0.86 -26.50 -10.53
C THR A 75 -2.31 -26.86 -10.21
N GLU A 76 -2.59 -28.06 -9.73
CA GLU A 76 -3.94 -28.50 -9.35
C GLU A 76 -4.52 -27.66 -8.20
N ASP A 77 -3.71 -27.38 -7.19
CA ASP A 77 -4.14 -26.48 -6.08
C ASP A 77 -4.35 -25.04 -6.57
N LEU A 78 -3.53 -24.59 -7.53
CA LEU A 78 -3.66 -23.25 -8.11
C LEU A 78 -4.95 -23.12 -8.95
N GLU A 79 -5.31 -24.14 -9.71
CA GLU A 79 -6.59 -24.22 -10.42
C GLU A 79 -7.76 -24.23 -9.44
N ALA A 80 -7.69 -25.01 -8.36
CA ALA A 80 -8.70 -25.03 -7.31
C ALA A 80 -8.85 -23.67 -6.59
N LEU A 81 -7.75 -22.94 -6.41
CA LEU A 81 -7.79 -21.56 -5.91
C LEU A 81 -8.51 -20.64 -6.88
N ALA A 82 -8.18 -20.70 -8.18
CA ALA A 82 -8.80 -19.87 -9.21
C ALA A 82 -10.31 -20.11 -9.30
N ASP A 83 -10.74 -21.38 -9.31
CA ASP A 83 -12.17 -21.76 -9.31
C ASP A 83 -12.90 -21.20 -8.09
N ARG A 84 -12.25 -21.28 -6.92
CA ARG A 84 -12.82 -20.77 -5.68
C ARG A 84 -12.94 -19.24 -5.66
N LEU A 85 -11.95 -18.54 -6.21
CA LEU A 85 -12.00 -17.09 -6.37
C LEU A 85 -13.14 -16.67 -7.31
N GLN A 86 -13.32 -17.39 -8.41
CA GLN A 86 -14.42 -17.17 -9.34
C GLN A 86 -15.79 -17.42 -8.68
N ALA A 87 -15.91 -18.46 -7.85
CA ALA A 87 -17.15 -18.72 -7.11
C ALA A 87 -17.45 -17.64 -6.06
N ALA A 88 -16.45 -16.89 -5.59
CA ALA A 88 -16.61 -15.80 -4.64
C ALA A 88 -16.97 -14.44 -5.28
N GLU A 89 -16.99 -14.32 -6.61
CA GLU A 89 -17.27 -13.05 -7.32
C GLU A 89 -18.65 -12.43 -7.01
N GLY A 90 -19.62 -13.24 -6.61
CA GLY A 90 -20.98 -12.77 -6.28
C GLY A 90 -21.19 -12.41 -4.81
N VAL A 91 -20.15 -12.33 -4.01
CA VAL A 91 -20.24 -12.03 -2.57
C VAL A 91 -20.03 -10.54 -2.35
N ASP A 92 -20.97 -9.88 -1.65
CA ASP A 92 -20.88 -8.43 -1.35
C ASP A 92 -19.82 -8.09 -0.29
N GLU A 93 -19.36 -9.07 0.50
CA GLU A 93 -18.29 -8.86 1.48
C GLU A 93 -16.93 -8.80 0.78
N PRO A 94 -16.12 -7.74 1.02
CA PRO A 94 -14.82 -7.63 0.39
C PRO A 94 -13.88 -8.78 0.78
N ALA A 95 -13.32 -9.46 -0.22
CA ALA A 95 -12.29 -10.45 0.01
C ALA A 95 -10.97 -9.76 0.35
N ALA A 96 -10.40 -10.11 1.50
CA ALA A 96 -9.10 -9.61 1.91
C ALA A 96 -7.98 -10.27 1.07
N VAL A 97 -6.93 -9.51 0.75
CA VAL A 97 -5.77 -10.00 0.03
C VAL A 97 -4.52 -9.33 0.57
N THR A 98 -3.54 -10.13 0.93
CA THR A 98 -2.18 -9.65 1.24
C THR A 98 -1.22 -10.06 0.12
N LEU A 99 -0.36 -9.15 -0.28
CA LEU A 99 0.72 -9.43 -1.22
C LEU A 99 2.06 -9.21 -0.52
N LEU A 100 2.99 -10.12 -0.74
CA LEU A 100 4.39 -9.93 -0.38
C LEU A 100 5.20 -9.63 -1.63
N TRP A 101 6.02 -8.61 -1.56
CA TRP A 101 6.92 -8.26 -2.66
C TRP A 101 8.24 -7.71 -2.15
N ASP A 102 9.27 -7.85 -2.95
CA ASP A 102 10.57 -7.21 -2.78
C ASP A 102 10.74 -6.09 -3.81
N GLY A 103 11.54 -5.09 -3.46
CA GLY A 103 11.75 -3.92 -4.30
C GLY A 103 10.69 -2.82 -4.13
N VAL A 104 10.60 -1.93 -5.10
CA VAL A 104 9.57 -0.90 -5.15
C VAL A 104 8.33 -1.45 -5.86
N PRO A 105 7.09 -1.07 -5.47
CA PRO A 105 5.87 -1.68 -6.02
C PRO A 105 5.79 -1.74 -7.55
N ARG A 106 6.33 -0.74 -8.24
CA ARG A 106 6.32 -0.69 -9.73
C ARG A 106 7.32 -1.64 -10.42
N HIS A 107 8.23 -2.21 -9.66
CA HIS A 107 9.26 -3.17 -10.10
C HIS A 107 9.38 -4.29 -9.07
N ALA A 108 8.23 -4.74 -8.57
CA ALA A 108 8.18 -5.70 -7.48
C ALA A 108 8.39 -7.13 -7.97
N ASP A 109 9.19 -7.87 -7.21
CA ASP A 109 9.26 -9.32 -7.31
C ASP A 109 8.27 -9.94 -6.31
N LEU A 110 7.36 -10.78 -6.79
CA LEU A 110 6.38 -11.45 -5.94
C LEU A 110 7.07 -12.42 -4.98
N GLY A 111 6.84 -12.24 -3.68
CA GLY A 111 7.21 -13.17 -2.62
C GLY A 111 6.08 -14.15 -2.29
N GLY A 112 4.84 -13.73 -2.43
CA GLY A 112 3.66 -14.55 -2.19
C GLY A 112 2.39 -13.71 -2.12
N LEU A 113 1.26 -14.37 -2.10
CA LEU A 113 -0.05 -13.76 -1.86
C LEU A 113 -0.97 -14.74 -1.15
N ASP A 114 -2.02 -14.22 -0.53
CA ASP A 114 -3.00 -15.00 0.21
C ASP A 114 -4.43 -14.58 -0.10
N PHE A 115 -5.35 -15.49 0.21
CA PHE A 115 -6.79 -15.30 0.12
C PHE A 115 -7.49 -15.93 1.32
N PRO A 116 -7.86 -15.17 2.36
CA PRO A 116 -8.62 -15.68 3.51
C PRO A 116 -10.11 -15.74 3.17
N PHE A 117 -10.60 -16.88 2.75
CA PHE A 117 -12.04 -17.11 2.48
C PHE A 117 -12.86 -17.10 3.76
N THR A 118 -12.29 -17.64 4.85
CA THR A 118 -12.82 -17.54 6.22
C THR A 118 -11.66 -17.36 7.19
N PRO A 119 -11.92 -17.02 8.47
CA PRO A 119 -10.84 -16.95 9.46
C PRO A 119 -10.04 -18.25 9.66
N LEU A 120 -10.63 -19.40 9.27
CA LEU A 120 -10.03 -20.73 9.41
C LEU A 120 -9.67 -21.37 8.05
N ASP A 121 -9.81 -20.64 6.94
CA ASP A 121 -9.58 -21.13 5.60
C ASP A 121 -8.84 -20.08 4.79
N VAL A 122 -7.54 -20.01 5.02
CA VAL A 122 -6.61 -19.10 4.35
C VAL A 122 -5.79 -19.89 3.34
N TRP A 123 -5.82 -19.46 2.10
CA TRP A 123 -5.02 -20.04 1.04
C TRP A 123 -3.81 -19.15 0.79
N VAL A 124 -2.63 -19.76 0.84
CA VAL A 124 -1.36 -19.08 0.64
C VAL A 124 -0.68 -19.66 -0.60
N VAL A 125 -0.25 -18.79 -1.50
CA VAL A 125 0.52 -19.18 -2.68
C VAL A 125 1.83 -18.40 -2.74
N GLN A 126 2.92 -19.14 -2.93
CA GLN A 126 4.27 -18.58 -3.05
C GLN A 126 4.91 -19.07 -4.35
N PRO A 127 5.74 -18.25 -4.99
CA PRO A 127 6.51 -18.71 -6.16
C PRO A 127 7.46 -19.85 -5.80
N THR A 128 7.38 -20.92 -6.58
CA THR A 128 8.25 -22.10 -6.48
C THR A 128 8.85 -22.41 -7.87
N ILE A 129 9.64 -23.49 -7.95
CA ILE A 129 10.14 -24.00 -9.25
C ILE A 129 8.97 -24.41 -10.16
N GLU A 130 7.91 -24.99 -9.61
CA GLU A 130 6.73 -25.45 -10.37
C GLU A 130 5.72 -24.32 -10.62
N LEU A 131 5.56 -23.43 -9.66
CA LEU A 131 4.65 -22.30 -9.69
C LEU A 131 5.42 -20.99 -9.84
N SER A 132 5.75 -20.60 -11.06
CA SER A 132 6.35 -19.29 -11.31
C SER A 132 5.38 -18.16 -10.97
N SER A 133 5.91 -16.98 -10.60
CA SER A 133 5.08 -15.77 -10.36
C SER A 133 4.12 -15.50 -11.52
N ALA A 134 4.56 -15.71 -12.78
CA ALA A 134 3.73 -15.50 -13.95
C ALA A 134 2.51 -16.44 -13.98
N LYS A 135 2.70 -17.75 -13.66
CA LYS A 135 1.58 -18.71 -13.58
C LYS A 135 0.60 -18.34 -12.48
N ILE A 136 1.13 -17.91 -11.31
CA ILE A 136 0.30 -17.48 -10.18
C ILE A 136 -0.55 -16.28 -10.61
N PHE A 137 0.08 -15.25 -11.17
CA PHE A 137 -0.63 -14.06 -11.62
C PHE A 137 -1.64 -14.35 -12.74
N GLU A 138 -1.33 -15.24 -13.68
CA GLU A 138 -2.26 -15.66 -14.73
C GLU A 138 -3.53 -16.30 -14.13
N ALA A 139 -3.37 -17.16 -13.13
CA ALA A 139 -4.50 -17.84 -12.48
C ALA A 139 -5.40 -16.90 -11.68
N VAL A 140 -4.82 -15.92 -10.96
CA VAL A 140 -5.60 -15.00 -10.11
C VAL A 140 -6.05 -13.72 -10.82
N LYS A 141 -5.51 -13.43 -12.01
CA LYS A 141 -5.84 -12.24 -12.81
C LYS A 141 -7.34 -12.05 -13.06
N PRO A 142 -8.11 -13.08 -13.50
CA PRO A 142 -9.54 -12.90 -13.75
C PRO A 142 -10.29 -12.35 -12.54
N TRP A 143 -9.95 -12.83 -11.34
CA TRP A 143 -10.56 -12.36 -10.11
C TRP A 143 -10.18 -10.92 -9.76
N PHE A 144 -8.90 -10.53 -9.91
CA PHE A 144 -8.51 -9.13 -9.68
C PHE A 144 -9.20 -8.17 -10.66
N GLU A 145 -9.42 -8.60 -11.89
CA GLU A 145 -10.07 -7.82 -12.95
C GLU A 145 -11.61 -7.90 -12.92
N SER A 146 -12.20 -8.73 -12.04
CA SER A 146 -13.65 -8.81 -11.85
C SER A 146 -14.17 -7.66 -10.97
N ASP A 147 -15.51 -7.51 -10.93
CA ASP A 147 -16.20 -6.53 -10.09
C ASP A 147 -16.31 -6.95 -8.62
N ALA A 148 -15.79 -8.12 -8.22
CA ALA A 148 -15.76 -8.57 -6.84
C ALA A 148 -15.13 -7.52 -5.92
N PRO A 149 -15.71 -7.22 -4.75
CA PRO A 149 -15.12 -6.26 -3.82
C PRO A 149 -13.85 -6.83 -3.17
N LYS A 150 -12.84 -5.99 -2.99
CA LYS A 150 -11.52 -6.36 -2.51
C LYS A 150 -11.11 -5.49 -1.33
N LEU A 151 -10.43 -6.09 -0.35
CA LEU A 151 -9.87 -5.42 0.81
C LEU A 151 -8.35 -5.61 0.84
N PHE A 152 -7.62 -4.52 0.90
CA PHE A 152 -6.17 -4.49 1.06
C PHE A 152 -5.75 -3.76 2.34
N HIS A 153 -4.49 -3.91 2.69
CA HIS A 153 -3.76 -2.98 3.53
C HIS A 153 -2.71 -2.31 2.62
N ASP A 154 -2.81 -0.99 2.41
CA ASP A 154 -2.08 -0.23 1.39
C ASP A 154 -2.49 -0.66 -0.05
N ALA A 155 -3.76 -0.41 -0.38
CA ALA A 155 -4.34 -0.73 -1.68
C ALA A 155 -3.58 -0.09 -2.85
N LYS A 156 -3.02 1.12 -2.67
CA LYS A 156 -2.26 1.81 -3.72
C LYS A 156 -0.99 1.04 -4.07
N ALA A 157 -0.25 0.54 -3.08
CA ALA A 157 0.93 -0.29 -3.33
C ALA A 157 0.54 -1.60 -4.02
N ALA A 158 -0.55 -2.27 -3.58
CA ALA A 158 -1.07 -3.48 -4.22
C ALA A 158 -1.43 -3.24 -5.69
N ILE A 159 -2.10 -2.13 -6.02
CA ILE A 159 -2.42 -1.74 -7.40
C ILE A 159 -1.14 -1.60 -8.23
N HIS A 160 -0.09 -0.96 -7.71
CA HIS A 160 1.16 -0.83 -8.44
C HIS A 160 1.87 -2.18 -8.68
N VAL A 161 1.87 -3.06 -7.68
CA VAL A 161 2.45 -4.41 -7.81
C VAL A 161 1.72 -5.20 -8.88
N LEU A 162 0.39 -5.19 -8.88
CA LEU A 162 -0.44 -5.90 -9.85
C LEU A 162 -0.35 -5.26 -11.25
N ALA A 163 -0.34 -3.93 -11.34
CA ALA A 163 -0.17 -3.23 -12.61
C ALA A 163 1.19 -3.51 -13.27
N ALA A 164 2.26 -3.71 -12.49
CA ALA A 164 3.57 -4.14 -13.01
C ALA A 164 3.52 -5.53 -13.67
N GLN A 165 2.51 -6.34 -13.32
CA GLN A 165 2.23 -7.64 -13.92
C GLN A 165 1.09 -7.60 -14.96
N HIS A 166 0.72 -6.41 -15.43
CA HIS A 166 -0.38 -6.20 -16.39
C HIS A 166 -1.74 -6.70 -15.89
N ILE A 167 -1.99 -6.56 -14.59
CA ILE A 167 -3.25 -6.89 -13.93
C ILE A 167 -3.91 -5.59 -13.47
N ALA A 168 -5.13 -5.34 -13.93
CA ALA A 168 -5.97 -4.26 -13.42
C ALA A 168 -6.68 -4.73 -12.14
N VAL A 169 -6.92 -3.81 -11.21
CA VAL A 169 -7.75 -4.08 -10.02
C VAL A 169 -9.07 -3.36 -10.23
N ASN A 170 -10.12 -4.12 -10.47
CA ASN A 170 -11.48 -3.62 -10.70
C ASN A 170 -12.37 -3.90 -9.47
N GLY A 171 -13.62 -3.43 -9.55
CA GLY A 171 -14.59 -3.54 -8.48
C GLY A 171 -14.37 -2.51 -7.36
N GLN A 172 -15.07 -2.70 -6.26
CA GLN A 172 -14.89 -1.87 -5.07
C GLN A 172 -13.58 -2.25 -4.38
N ILE A 173 -12.74 -1.25 -4.12
CA ILE A 173 -11.47 -1.42 -3.42
C ILE A 173 -11.57 -0.73 -2.07
N ASP A 174 -11.52 -1.51 -1.00
CA ASP A 174 -11.41 -1.03 0.37
C ASP A 174 -9.97 -1.14 0.87
N ASP A 175 -9.56 -0.24 1.76
CA ASP A 175 -8.20 -0.18 2.32
C ASP A 175 -8.26 -0.03 3.84
N ALA A 176 -7.83 -1.06 4.57
CA ALA A 176 -7.84 -1.07 6.03
C ALA A 176 -6.91 0.01 6.63
N MET A 177 -5.79 0.33 5.95
CA MET A 177 -4.89 1.40 6.37
C MET A 177 -5.59 2.76 6.31
N LEU A 178 -6.32 3.05 5.23
CA LEU A 178 -7.07 4.31 5.07
C LEU A 178 -8.31 4.36 5.97
N MET A 179 -9.01 3.24 6.17
CA MET A 179 -10.11 3.18 7.15
C MET A 179 -9.61 3.57 8.54
N ASP A 180 -8.50 3.01 8.96
CA ASP A 180 -7.88 3.32 10.24
C ASP A 180 -7.37 4.76 10.31
N TYR A 181 -6.77 5.27 9.24
CA TYR A 181 -6.34 6.66 9.14
C TYR A 181 -7.50 7.65 9.32
N VAL A 182 -8.63 7.40 8.70
CA VAL A 182 -9.82 8.26 8.85
C VAL A 182 -10.36 8.22 10.27
N LEU A 183 -10.30 7.06 10.94
CA LEU A 183 -10.77 6.90 12.31
C LEU A 183 -9.80 7.49 13.35
N GLU A 184 -8.48 7.33 13.15
CA GLU A 184 -7.45 7.60 14.17
C GLU A 184 -6.20 8.23 13.54
N ALA A 185 -6.34 9.34 12.82
CA ALA A 185 -5.28 9.96 11.99
C ALA A 185 -3.93 10.20 12.67
N HIS A 186 -3.87 10.16 14.01
CA HIS A 186 -2.66 10.41 14.80
C HIS A 186 -1.88 9.15 15.20
N LEU A 187 -2.40 7.95 14.88
CA LEU A 187 -1.79 6.68 15.24
C LEU A 187 -0.98 6.09 14.08
N SER A 188 -0.28 4.99 14.34
CA SER A 188 0.35 4.18 13.31
C SER A 188 -0.70 3.28 12.66
N HIS A 189 -0.68 3.25 11.33
CA HIS A 189 -1.65 2.51 10.50
C HIS A 189 -1.06 1.24 9.89
N ASP A 190 0.08 0.75 10.40
CA ASP A 190 0.58 -0.55 9.98
C ASP A 190 -0.31 -1.69 10.53
N LEU A 191 -0.42 -2.77 9.76
CA LEU A 191 -1.35 -3.86 10.06
C LEU A 191 -1.09 -4.51 11.43
N VAL A 192 0.18 -4.56 11.87
CA VAL A 192 0.57 -5.11 13.18
C VAL A 192 -0.04 -4.26 14.32
N ARG A 193 0.03 -2.93 14.18
CA ARG A 193 -0.56 -1.99 15.15
C ARG A 193 -2.07 -2.00 15.11
N ILE A 194 -2.67 -2.05 13.93
CA ILE A 194 -4.13 -2.21 13.77
C ILE A 194 -4.60 -3.51 14.43
N ALA A 195 -3.94 -4.63 14.16
CA ALA A 195 -4.29 -5.92 14.76
C ALA A 195 -4.18 -5.90 16.30
N ALA A 196 -3.12 -5.31 16.83
CA ALA A 196 -2.95 -5.18 18.28
C ALA A 196 -4.03 -4.30 18.91
N ARG A 197 -4.38 -3.18 18.31
CA ARG A 197 -5.34 -2.21 18.82
C ARG A 197 -6.78 -2.68 18.69
N GLU A 198 -7.18 -3.10 17.48
CA GLU A 198 -8.56 -3.41 17.16
C GLU A 198 -8.96 -4.86 17.51
N LEU A 199 -8.01 -5.79 17.41
CA LEU A 199 -8.28 -7.22 17.58
C LEU A 199 -7.69 -7.81 18.86
N ARG A 200 -6.86 -7.08 19.59
CA ARG A 200 -6.03 -7.61 20.70
C ARG A 200 -5.22 -8.84 20.26
N ARG A 201 -4.77 -8.82 19.03
CA ARG A 201 -4.04 -9.92 18.41
C ARG A 201 -2.65 -9.48 18.01
N ARG A 202 -1.63 -10.26 18.39
CA ARG A 202 -0.29 -10.14 17.87
C ARG A 202 -0.19 -10.88 16.55
N ILE A 203 0.42 -10.25 15.56
CA ILE A 203 0.84 -10.91 14.31
C ILE A 203 2.34 -10.65 14.10
N PRO A 204 3.05 -11.54 13.37
CA PRO A 204 4.47 -11.37 13.15
C PRO A 204 4.78 -10.08 12.37
N THR A 205 5.89 -9.45 12.70
CA THR A 205 6.44 -8.35 11.91
C THR A 205 7.35 -8.87 10.80
N ARG A 206 7.56 -8.08 9.74
CA ARG A 206 8.54 -8.41 8.71
C ARG A 206 9.95 -8.58 9.30
N ASP A 207 10.32 -7.77 10.28
CA ASP A 207 11.64 -7.84 10.93
C ASP A 207 11.86 -9.15 11.68
N GLU A 208 10.81 -9.72 12.27
CA GLU A 208 10.87 -11.03 12.94
C GLU A 208 11.04 -12.18 11.95
N VAL A 209 10.44 -12.09 10.77
CA VAL A 209 10.38 -13.17 9.79
C VAL A 209 11.55 -13.11 8.81
N SER A 210 11.89 -11.93 8.27
CA SER A 210 12.92 -11.78 7.24
C SER A 210 14.20 -11.06 7.70
N GLY A 211 14.32 -10.76 9.01
CA GLY A 211 15.46 -10.06 9.58
C GLY A 211 15.35 -8.55 9.54
N LYS A 212 16.23 -7.85 10.27
CA LYS A 212 16.20 -6.41 10.49
C LYS A 212 17.40 -5.67 9.90
N GLY A 213 17.13 -4.52 9.29
CA GLY A 213 18.18 -3.62 8.77
C GLY A 213 19.03 -4.31 7.71
N ALA A 214 20.37 -4.26 7.85
CA ALA A 214 21.29 -4.88 6.89
C ALA A 214 21.26 -6.42 6.85
N LYS A 215 20.59 -7.05 7.82
CA LYS A 215 20.40 -8.51 7.86
C LYS A 215 19.08 -8.95 7.24
N ARG A 216 18.25 -8.00 6.78
CA ARG A 216 16.97 -8.33 6.14
C ARG A 216 17.23 -8.98 4.80
N VAL A 217 16.62 -10.15 4.61
CA VAL A 217 16.59 -10.87 3.34
C VAL A 217 15.30 -10.59 2.58
N GLY A 218 15.28 -10.89 1.29
CA GLY A 218 14.09 -10.84 0.48
C GLY A 218 13.09 -11.94 0.84
N TRP A 219 11.84 -11.78 0.40
CA TRP A 219 10.81 -12.80 0.66
C TRP A 219 11.13 -14.14 0.01
N ARG A 220 11.81 -14.14 -1.14
CA ARG A 220 12.27 -15.38 -1.81
C ARG A 220 13.39 -16.08 -1.09
N GLU A 221 14.12 -15.37 -0.23
CA GLU A 221 15.23 -15.92 0.57
C GLU A 221 14.75 -16.27 1.99
N THR A 222 13.55 -15.83 2.37
CA THR A 222 12.90 -16.17 3.64
C THR A 222 12.46 -17.64 3.58
N PRO A 223 12.60 -18.43 4.68
CA PRO A 223 12.09 -19.79 4.72
C PRO A 223 10.61 -19.83 4.31
N PRO A 224 10.20 -20.73 3.39
CA PRO A 224 8.84 -20.75 2.87
C PRO A 224 7.77 -20.88 3.97
N GLU A 225 8.02 -21.69 4.99
CA GLU A 225 7.14 -21.87 6.14
C GLU A 225 6.94 -20.58 6.95
N ASP A 226 7.99 -19.79 7.11
CA ASP A 226 7.92 -18.50 7.82
C ASP A 226 7.16 -17.45 6.99
N ALA A 227 7.39 -17.42 5.69
CA ALA A 227 6.66 -16.53 4.77
C ALA A 227 5.19 -16.93 4.66
N ALA A 228 4.87 -18.23 4.60
CA ALA A 228 3.49 -18.75 4.60
C ALA A 228 2.76 -18.39 5.90
N ARG A 229 3.41 -18.58 7.04
CA ARG A 229 2.85 -18.18 8.34
C ARG A 229 2.59 -16.68 8.41
N PHE A 230 3.56 -15.86 7.97
CA PHE A 230 3.38 -14.41 7.94
C PHE A 230 2.18 -14.00 7.08
N LEU A 231 2.05 -14.57 5.88
CA LEU A 231 0.91 -14.34 4.98
C LEU A 231 -0.39 -14.74 5.68
N ALA A 232 -0.49 -15.96 6.19
CA ALA A 232 -1.73 -16.48 6.79
C ALA A 232 -2.20 -15.64 7.99
N GLU A 233 -1.28 -15.24 8.87
CA GLU A 233 -1.62 -14.42 10.02
C GLU A 233 -1.98 -12.99 9.63
N SER A 234 -1.28 -12.42 8.65
CA SER A 234 -1.59 -11.09 8.10
C SER A 234 -2.96 -11.08 7.41
N ALA A 235 -3.28 -12.10 6.61
CA ALA A 235 -4.56 -12.25 5.93
C ALA A 235 -5.73 -12.34 6.90
N ALA A 236 -5.62 -13.22 7.90
CA ALA A 236 -6.64 -13.39 8.92
C ALA A 236 -6.86 -12.08 9.73
N ALA A 237 -5.77 -11.38 10.05
CA ALA A 237 -5.84 -10.10 10.74
C ALA A 237 -6.45 -9.01 9.86
N LEU A 238 -6.05 -8.92 8.58
CA LEU A 238 -6.59 -7.94 7.64
C LEU A 238 -8.11 -8.11 7.46
N ARG A 239 -8.57 -9.34 7.24
CA ARG A 239 -10.00 -9.63 7.13
C ARG A 239 -10.77 -9.21 8.38
N ALA A 240 -10.30 -9.62 9.56
CA ALA A 240 -10.96 -9.30 10.83
C ALA A 240 -10.94 -7.79 11.13
N ALA A 241 -9.77 -7.14 10.93
CA ALA A 241 -9.63 -5.70 11.14
C ALA A 241 -10.51 -4.89 10.18
N GLY A 242 -10.56 -5.28 8.90
CA GLY A 242 -11.42 -4.64 7.91
C GLY A 242 -12.88 -4.62 8.32
N SER A 243 -13.41 -5.73 8.84
CA SER A 243 -14.78 -5.80 9.34
C SER A 243 -15.01 -4.89 10.54
N VAL A 244 -14.08 -4.84 11.50
CA VAL A 244 -14.17 -3.95 12.69
C VAL A 244 -14.09 -2.48 12.28
N LEU A 245 -13.11 -2.11 11.45
CA LEU A 245 -12.91 -0.73 10.99
C LEU A 245 -14.11 -0.25 10.16
N LYS A 246 -14.64 -1.09 9.28
CA LYS A 246 -15.84 -0.77 8.51
C LYS A 246 -17.05 -0.55 9.40
N ALA A 247 -17.24 -1.37 10.43
CA ALA A 247 -18.33 -1.20 11.40
C ALA A 247 -18.18 0.13 12.18
N ARG A 248 -16.96 0.51 12.56
CA ARG A 248 -16.67 1.81 13.21
C ARG A 248 -16.96 3.00 12.29
N LEU A 249 -16.58 2.92 11.01
CA LEU A 249 -16.91 3.97 10.02
C LEU A 249 -18.42 4.09 9.82
N LEU A 250 -19.14 2.98 9.72
CA LEU A 250 -20.61 2.99 9.59
C LEU A 250 -21.33 3.62 10.80
N ALA A 251 -20.69 3.65 11.97
CA ALA A 251 -21.24 4.29 13.16
C ALA A 251 -21.08 5.82 13.16
N ASP A 252 -20.22 6.39 12.28
CA ASP A 252 -20.02 7.85 12.14
C ASP A 252 -20.17 8.26 10.66
N GLU A 253 -21.34 8.80 10.32
CA GLU A 253 -21.68 9.21 8.95
C GLU A 253 -20.68 10.22 8.35
N LYS A 254 -20.05 11.06 9.16
CA LYS A 254 -19.10 12.06 8.67
C LYS A 254 -17.79 11.42 8.27
N LEU A 255 -17.28 10.53 9.11
CA LEU A 255 -16.05 9.78 8.80
C LEU A 255 -16.28 8.82 7.65
N LEU A 256 -17.45 8.17 7.60
CA LEU A 256 -17.81 7.31 6.47
C LEU A 256 -17.77 8.08 5.14
N ARG A 257 -18.33 9.30 5.09
CA ARG A 257 -18.28 10.15 3.89
C ARG A 257 -16.85 10.55 3.51
N VAL A 258 -16.01 10.87 4.49
CA VAL A 258 -14.59 11.16 4.21
C VAL A 258 -13.92 9.94 3.55
N TYR A 259 -14.18 8.77 4.10
CA TYR A 259 -13.62 7.54 3.53
C TYR A 259 -14.17 7.24 2.14
N GLU A 260 -15.49 7.23 1.97
CA GLU A 260 -16.14 6.77 0.73
C GLU A 260 -16.06 7.81 -0.41
N ASP A 261 -16.17 9.09 -0.10
CA ASP A 261 -16.24 10.14 -1.12
C ASP A 261 -14.87 10.75 -1.44
N ILE A 262 -13.87 10.60 -0.54
CA ILE A 262 -12.56 11.23 -0.70
C ILE A 262 -11.45 10.17 -0.72
N GLU A 263 -11.19 9.48 0.40
CA GLU A 263 -9.99 8.65 0.54
C GLU A 263 -10.00 7.43 -0.37
N ARG A 264 -11.09 6.68 -0.37
CA ARG A 264 -11.21 5.48 -1.20
C ARG A 264 -11.07 5.75 -2.71
N PRO A 265 -11.79 6.70 -3.34
CA PRO A 265 -11.62 7.02 -4.75
C PRO A 265 -10.25 7.65 -5.07
N LEU A 266 -9.62 8.34 -4.10
CA LEU A 266 -8.32 8.97 -4.27
C LEU A 266 -7.20 7.93 -4.50
N VAL A 267 -7.32 6.71 -3.96
CA VAL A 267 -6.35 5.61 -4.16
C VAL A 267 -6.08 5.39 -5.66
N GLY A 268 -7.13 5.21 -6.44
CA GLY A 268 -7.00 4.98 -7.89
C GLY A 268 -6.46 6.21 -8.64
N VAL A 269 -6.83 7.43 -8.20
CA VAL A 269 -6.31 8.66 -8.81
C VAL A 269 -4.81 8.77 -8.58
N LEU A 270 -4.35 8.60 -7.34
CA LEU A 270 -2.92 8.67 -6.99
C LEU A 270 -2.12 7.56 -7.68
N ALA A 271 -2.64 6.34 -7.74
CA ALA A 271 -1.98 5.25 -8.46
C ALA A 271 -1.77 5.59 -9.94
N ARG A 272 -2.76 6.19 -10.62
CA ARG A 272 -2.60 6.64 -12.00
C ARG A 272 -1.62 7.80 -12.14
N MET A 273 -1.66 8.80 -11.25
CA MET A 273 -0.71 9.91 -11.25
C MET A 273 0.73 9.41 -11.08
N GLU A 274 0.95 8.53 -10.12
CA GLU A 274 2.27 7.94 -9.88
C GLU A 274 2.73 7.08 -11.06
N SER A 275 1.81 6.37 -11.73
CA SER A 275 2.12 5.58 -12.93
C SER A 275 2.47 6.47 -14.13
N ALA A 276 1.79 7.59 -14.30
CA ALA A 276 2.12 8.56 -15.35
C ALA A 276 3.48 9.21 -15.12
N GLY A 277 3.82 9.47 -13.84
CA GLY A 277 5.07 10.12 -13.45
C GLY A 277 5.12 11.59 -13.85
N ILE A 278 6.30 12.18 -13.69
CA ILE A 278 6.60 13.55 -14.08
C ILE A 278 7.87 13.56 -14.94
N THR A 279 7.95 14.51 -15.87
CA THR A 279 9.17 14.72 -16.64
C THR A 279 10.19 15.48 -15.80
N VAL A 280 11.41 14.98 -15.76
CA VAL A 280 12.55 15.59 -15.04
C VAL A 280 13.63 15.95 -16.05
N ASP A 281 14.12 17.18 -15.99
CA ASP A 281 15.31 17.59 -16.74
C ASP A 281 16.57 17.15 -15.99
N ALA A 282 17.09 15.99 -16.39
CA ALA A 282 18.28 15.40 -15.78
C ALA A 282 19.54 16.26 -15.98
N SER A 283 19.61 17.04 -17.06
CA SER A 283 20.77 17.90 -17.35
C SER A 283 20.79 19.09 -16.41
N LEU A 284 19.64 19.70 -16.16
CA LEU A 284 19.51 20.80 -15.20
C LEU A 284 19.84 20.34 -13.78
N LEU A 285 19.30 19.19 -13.36
CA LEU A 285 19.61 18.63 -12.03
C LEU A 285 21.09 18.31 -11.85
N ALA A 286 21.74 17.78 -12.90
CA ALA A 286 23.18 17.51 -12.85
C ALA A 286 24.01 18.79 -12.74
N GLN A 287 23.59 19.86 -13.43
CA GLN A 287 24.22 21.16 -13.32
C GLN A 287 24.07 21.77 -11.93
N GLU A 288 22.83 21.80 -11.39
CA GLU A 288 22.55 22.30 -10.04
C GLU A 288 23.30 21.51 -8.98
N SER A 289 23.35 20.18 -9.11
CA SER A 289 24.10 19.31 -8.21
C SER A 289 25.59 19.64 -8.20
N LYS A 290 26.18 19.96 -9.37
CA LYS A 290 27.60 20.37 -9.48
C LYS A 290 27.82 21.73 -8.83
N GLU A 291 26.95 22.71 -9.10
CA GLU A 291 27.05 24.06 -8.52
C GLU A 291 26.94 24.03 -6.99
N LEU A 292 25.94 23.26 -6.46
CA LEU A 292 25.77 23.02 -5.01
C LEU A 292 26.98 22.30 -4.42
N GLY A 293 27.56 21.33 -5.13
CA GLY A 293 28.77 20.64 -4.69
C GLY A 293 29.93 21.55 -4.44
N VAL A 294 30.20 22.48 -5.39
CA VAL A 294 31.26 23.49 -5.26
C VAL A 294 31.02 24.43 -4.07
N GLU A 295 29.76 24.85 -3.87
CA GLU A 295 29.41 25.73 -2.76
C GLU A 295 29.51 24.99 -1.40
N VAL A 296 29.13 23.71 -1.31
CA VAL A 296 29.30 22.88 -0.12
C VAL A 296 30.78 22.73 0.23
N GLU A 297 31.67 22.46 -0.77
CA GLU A 297 33.12 22.37 -0.55
C GLU A 297 33.68 23.69 -0.01
N ARG A 298 33.30 24.83 -0.60
CA ARG A 298 33.69 26.15 -0.10
C ARG A 298 33.26 26.38 1.36
N LEU A 299 32.00 26.06 1.71
CA LEU A 299 31.50 26.23 3.07
C LEU A 299 32.16 25.27 4.08
N VAL A 300 32.54 24.07 3.64
CA VAL A 300 33.31 23.12 4.48
C VAL A 300 34.69 23.69 4.81
N GLU A 301 35.39 24.26 3.82
CA GLU A 301 36.69 24.89 4.01
C GLU A 301 36.60 26.09 4.96
N GLU A 302 35.60 26.96 4.78
CA GLU A 302 35.34 28.08 5.69
C GLU A 302 35.06 27.65 7.11
N ALA A 303 34.22 26.60 7.30
CA ALA A 303 33.92 26.05 8.63
C ALA A 303 35.16 25.47 9.30
N HIS A 304 36.00 24.73 8.58
CA HIS A 304 37.26 24.19 9.09
C HIS A 304 38.25 25.31 9.45
N ALA A 305 38.35 26.35 8.61
CA ALA A 305 39.18 27.51 8.89
C ALA A 305 38.72 28.26 10.15
N ALA A 306 37.41 28.47 10.30
CA ALA A 306 36.83 29.12 11.47
C ALA A 306 37.03 28.30 12.78
N ALA A 307 36.94 26.98 12.68
CA ALA A 307 37.18 26.08 13.82
C ALA A 307 38.70 25.89 14.15
N GLY A 308 39.60 26.17 13.21
CA GLY A 308 41.02 25.95 13.33
C GLY A 308 41.47 24.49 13.20
N HIS A 309 40.54 23.55 12.88
CA HIS A 309 40.83 22.14 12.66
C HIS A 309 39.74 21.49 11.80
N PRO A 310 40.06 20.44 11.03
CA PRO A 310 39.06 19.67 10.32
C PRO A 310 38.20 18.87 11.33
N PHE A 311 36.89 18.79 11.02
CA PHE A 311 35.92 17.99 11.75
C PHE A 311 34.80 17.51 10.80
N ASN A 312 34.02 16.51 11.23
CA ASN A 312 32.89 16.01 10.42
C ASN A 312 31.64 16.87 10.63
N LEU A 313 31.34 17.76 9.69
CA LEU A 313 30.16 18.64 9.69
C LEU A 313 28.83 17.86 9.72
N SER A 314 28.79 16.61 9.28
CA SER A 314 27.60 15.76 9.35
C SER A 314 27.40 15.08 10.71
N SER A 315 28.32 15.27 11.64
CA SER A 315 28.25 14.66 12.98
C SER A 315 27.70 15.66 14.01
N PRO A 316 26.51 15.43 14.58
CA PRO A 316 25.97 16.29 15.66
C PRO A 316 26.81 16.30 16.94
N LYS A 317 27.81 15.39 17.06
CA LYS A 317 28.67 15.26 18.24
C LYS A 317 30.00 15.97 18.08
N GLN A 318 30.39 16.36 16.91
CA GLN A 318 31.58 17.13 16.60
C GLN A 318 31.24 18.56 16.24
#